data_f8748d212d2f2497a17023beadafe2a9
#
_entry.id   f8748d212d2f2497a17023beadafe2a9
#
_cell.length_a   1.000
_cell.length_b   1.000
_cell.length_c   1.000
_cell.angle_alpha   90.00
_cell.angle_beta   90.00
_cell.angle_gamma   90.00
#
_symmetry.space_group_name_H-M   'P 1'
#
loop_
_entity.id
_entity.type
_entity.pdbx_description
1 polymer ?
#
loop_
_entity_poly.entity_id
_entity_poly.type
_entity_poly.pdbx_seq_one_letter_code
_entity_poly.pdbx_strand_id
1 'polypeptide(L)'
;MAKMWVMFFTSLLLVSAMNFYAVIREPDLIDIDDIHEYPRETVKVEGVLTSFVIDPYGEQADRIDLQVREIDGHSVVEVRWLVDKDHPVPPVGTLVTVEGEVSEWNGRIWLASNGYGAIQCKQGGGGTGCMNIEYQSLQLVEVAMNPSKWVNESIRVDGYLSESMNPNVAYHSLSLMDNPAYGNADHLLYMQIEGRPLD
;
A
#
# COMPACT_ATOMS: atom_id res chain seq x y z
N MET A 1 47.38 -32.08 12.49
CA MET A 1 46.52 -31.94 11.32
C MET A 1 45.03 -32.24 11.60
N ALA A 2 44.67 -33.32 12.30
CA ALA A 2 43.26 -33.64 12.59
C ALA A 2 42.51 -32.52 13.34
N LYS A 3 43.07 -31.84 14.33
CA LYS A 3 42.43 -30.74 15.08
C LYS A 3 42.11 -29.52 14.20
N MET A 4 42.91 -29.24 13.21
CA MET A 4 42.70 -28.13 12.26
C MET A 4 41.53 -28.41 11.33
N TRP A 5 41.39 -29.64 10.85
CA TRP A 5 40.25 -30.06 10.05
C TRP A 5 38.92 -30.03 10.82
N VAL A 6 38.94 -30.47 12.07
CA VAL A 6 37.75 -30.39 12.95
C VAL A 6 37.31 -28.97 13.14
N MET A 7 38.23 -28.01 13.42
CA MET A 7 37.89 -26.59 13.54
C MET A 7 37.34 -26.01 12.24
N PHE A 8 37.90 -26.37 11.11
CA PHE A 8 37.43 -25.90 9.80
C PHE A 8 36.00 -26.39 9.53
N PHE A 9 35.72 -27.68 9.71
CA PHE A 9 34.40 -28.25 9.50
C PHE A 9 33.34 -27.69 10.49
N THR A 10 33.69 -27.47 11.75
CA THR A 10 32.78 -26.87 12.72
C THR A 10 32.47 -25.43 12.36
N SER A 11 33.45 -24.63 11.92
CA SER A 11 33.22 -23.27 11.48
C SER A 11 32.34 -23.20 10.22
N LEU A 12 32.59 -24.06 9.26
CA LEU A 12 31.79 -24.17 8.04
C LEU A 12 30.35 -24.56 8.35
N LEU A 13 30.12 -25.49 9.24
CA LEU A 13 28.81 -25.95 9.68
C LEU A 13 28.05 -24.80 10.41
N LEU A 14 28.75 -24.05 11.23
CA LEU A 14 28.18 -22.94 11.99
C LEU A 14 27.76 -21.79 11.04
N VAL A 15 28.61 -21.44 10.08
CA VAL A 15 28.29 -20.42 9.05
C VAL A 15 27.12 -20.88 8.18
N SER A 16 27.11 -22.17 7.79
CA SER A 16 25.98 -22.72 7.00
C SER A 16 24.68 -22.72 7.79
N ALA A 17 24.73 -23.08 9.09
CA ALA A 17 23.55 -23.05 9.95
C ALA A 17 23.03 -21.64 10.18
N MET A 18 23.93 -20.65 10.36
CA MET A 18 23.55 -19.24 10.49
C MET A 18 22.91 -18.68 9.20
N ASN A 19 23.50 -19.01 8.05
CA ASN A 19 22.91 -18.63 6.76
C ASN A 19 21.54 -19.29 6.54
N PHE A 20 21.42 -20.58 6.86
CA PHE A 20 20.15 -21.30 6.76
C PHE A 20 19.08 -20.71 7.68
N TYR A 21 19.46 -20.35 8.90
CA TYR A 21 18.55 -19.70 9.86
C TYR A 21 18.12 -18.30 9.38
N ALA A 22 19.04 -17.51 8.81
CA ALA A 22 18.74 -16.20 8.26
C ALA A 22 17.80 -16.25 7.05
N VAL A 23 17.91 -17.30 6.23
CA VAL A 23 17.05 -17.50 5.05
C VAL A 23 15.63 -18.00 5.44
N ILE A 24 15.50 -18.72 6.56
CA ILE A 24 14.22 -19.30 7.00
C ILE A 24 13.43 -18.33 7.91
N ARG A 25 14.09 -17.35 8.50
CA ARG A 25 13.40 -16.41 9.35
C ARG A 25 12.43 -15.59 8.51
N GLU A 26 11.14 -15.76 8.75
CA GLU A 26 10.12 -14.88 8.18
C GLU A 26 10.38 -13.45 8.68
N PRO A 27 10.23 -12.44 7.80
CA PRO A 27 10.29 -11.05 8.20
C PRO A 27 9.25 -10.73 9.27
N ASP A 28 9.64 -9.87 10.21
CA ASP A 28 8.75 -9.45 11.29
C ASP A 28 7.57 -8.63 10.72
N LEU A 29 6.37 -8.91 11.20
CA LEU A 29 5.19 -8.08 10.90
C LEU A 29 5.26 -6.83 11.79
N ILE A 30 5.24 -5.68 11.18
CA ILE A 30 5.30 -4.39 11.85
C ILE A 30 4.13 -3.49 11.46
N ASP A 31 3.83 -2.51 12.27
CA ASP A 31 2.86 -1.47 11.94
C ASP A 31 3.44 -0.50 10.89
N ILE A 32 2.58 0.05 10.03
CA ILE A 32 3.03 0.98 8.97
C ILE A 32 3.64 2.25 9.57
N ASP A 33 3.17 2.69 10.73
CA ASP A 33 3.72 3.85 11.45
C ASP A 33 5.18 3.63 11.89
N ASP A 34 5.55 2.41 12.24
CA ASP A 34 6.86 2.07 12.77
C ASP A 34 7.90 1.77 11.67
N ILE A 35 7.51 1.80 10.40
CA ILE A 35 8.39 1.42 9.28
C ILE A 35 9.72 2.19 9.26
N HIS A 36 9.73 3.42 9.76
CA HIS A 36 10.92 4.28 9.82
C HIS A 36 11.98 3.78 10.83
N GLU A 37 11.61 2.87 11.73
CA GLU A 37 12.52 2.27 12.71
C GLU A 37 13.34 1.10 12.14
N TYR A 38 12.99 0.61 10.95
CA TYR A 38 13.57 -0.58 10.31
C TYR A 38 14.33 -0.29 9.01
N PRO A 39 15.24 0.70 8.96
CA PRO A 39 15.90 1.09 7.72
C PRO A 39 16.76 -0.06 7.16
N ARG A 40 16.55 -0.40 5.88
CA ARG A 40 17.23 -1.48 5.15
C ARG A 40 16.95 -2.89 5.69
N GLU A 41 15.94 -3.06 6.49
CA GLU A 41 15.48 -4.37 6.92
C GLU A 41 14.33 -4.84 6.03
N THR A 42 14.21 -6.16 5.87
CA THR A 42 13.04 -6.76 5.22
C THR A 42 11.97 -6.97 6.28
N VAL A 43 10.83 -6.35 6.06
CA VAL A 43 9.68 -6.39 6.98
C VAL A 43 8.43 -6.83 6.27
N LYS A 44 7.41 -7.19 7.03
CA LYS A 44 6.04 -7.37 6.57
C LYS A 44 5.16 -6.28 7.14
N VAL A 45 4.27 -5.74 6.33
CA VAL A 45 3.19 -4.85 6.78
C VAL A 45 1.86 -5.38 6.31
N GLU A 46 0.82 -5.14 7.10
CA GLU A 46 -0.56 -5.47 6.73
C GLU A 46 -1.36 -4.17 6.60
N GLY A 47 -2.15 -4.06 5.54
CA GLY A 47 -2.96 -2.88 5.31
C GLY A 47 -3.91 -3.04 4.12
N VAL A 48 -4.64 -1.97 3.84
CA VAL A 48 -5.58 -1.90 2.74
C VAL A 48 -4.91 -1.30 1.52
N LEU A 49 -4.99 -1.99 0.39
CA LEU A 49 -4.56 -1.45 -0.90
C LEU A 49 -5.48 -0.29 -1.29
N THR A 50 -4.96 0.93 -1.33
CA THR A 50 -5.75 2.14 -1.63
C THR A 50 -5.60 2.61 -3.07
N SER A 51 -4.44 2.39 -3.68
CA SER A 51 -4.20 2.74 -5.08
C SER A 51 -3.05 1.93 -5.67
N PHE A 52 -2.98 1.88 -7.00
CA PHE A 52 -1.81 1.37 -7.70
C PHE A 52 -1.63 2.05 -9.06
N VAL A 53 -0.40 2.09 -9.53
CA VAL A 53 -0.01 2.59 -10.85
C VAL A 53 0.93 1.58 -11.49
N ILE A 54 0.57 1.10 -12.67
CA ILE A 54 1.39 0.19 -13.46
C ILE A 54 2.35 1.03 -14.31
N ASP A 55 3.64 0.68 -14.30
CA ASP A 55 4.69 1.37 -15.06
C ASP A 55 4.66 2.91 -14.93
N PRO A 56 4.86 3.45 -13.70
CA PRO A 56 4.62 4.87 -13.39
C PRO A 56 5.51 5.85 -14.19
N TYR A 57 6.53 5.36 -14.86
CA TYR A 57 7.48 6.19 -15.63
C TYR A 57 7.45 5.93 -17.13
N GLY A 58 6.70 4.93 -17.62
CA GLY A 58 6.63 4.58 -19.05
C GLY A 58 7.97 4.06 -19.60
N GLU A 59 8.86 3.59 -18.73
CA GLU A 59 10.23 3.17 -19.09
C GLU A 59 10.33 1.68 -19.41
N GLN A 60 9.21 0.97 -19.55
CA GLN A 60 9.15 -0.49 -19.71
C GLN A 60 9.74 -1.25 -18.51
N ALA A 61 9.87 -0.60 -17.39
CA ALA A 61 10.25 -1.27 -16.15
C ALA A 61 9.08 -2.15 -15.68
N ASP A 62 9.36 -3.40 -15.41
CA ASP A 62 8.43 -4.32 -14.77
C ASP A 62 8.23 -3.89 -13.31
N ARG A 63 7.42 -2.85 -13.12
CA ARG A 63 7.21 -2.21 -11.83
C ARG A 63 5.77 -1.75 -11.68
N ILE A 64 5.23 -2.01 -10.51
CA ILE A 64 3.93 -1.52 -10.05
C ILE A 64 4.15 -0.76 -8.75
N ASP A 65 3.73 0.49 -8.69
CA ASP A 65 3.73 1.29 -7.46
C ASP A 65 2.36 1.17 -6.80
N LEU A 66 2.35 0.88 -5.52
CA LEU A 66 1.14 0.66 -4.72
C LEU A 66 1.15 1.60 -3.52
N GLN A 67 -0.02 1.92 -3.03
CA GLN A 67 -0.20 2.55 -1.74
C GLN A 67 -1.01 1.64 -0.83
N VAL A 68 -0.46 1.37 0.35
CA VAL A 68 -1.09 0.53 1.36
C VAL A 68 -1.29 1.37 2.61
N ARG A 69 -2.53 1.44 3.08
CA ARG A 69 -2.92 2.18 4.27
C ARG A 69 -3.15 1.22 5.44
N GLU A 70 -2.77 1.64 6.61
CA GLU A 70 -3.10 0.98 7.86
C GLU A 70 -4.62 0.77 8.02
N ILE A 71 -5.03 -0.35 8.63
CA ILE A 71 -6.45 -0.74 8.70
C ILE A 71 -7.25 0.24 9.55
N ASP A 72 -6.76 0.53 10.75
CA ASP A 72 -7.43 1.38 11.74
C ASP A 72 -6.73 2.74 11.93
N GLY A 73 -5.76 3.05 11.03
CA GLY A 73 -4.92 4.23 11.11
C GLY A 73 -5.00 5.12 9.87
N HIS A 74 -4.19 6.17 9.88
CA HIS A 74 -4.08 7.13 8.77
C HIS A 74 -2.78 6.97 7.99
N SER A 75 -1.88 6.12 8.46
CA SER A 75 -0.55 5.96 7.86
C SER A 75 -0.63 5.19 6.56
N VAL A 76 0.13 5.67 5.59
CA VAL A 76 0.22 5.12 4.25
C VAL A 76 1.67 4.85 3.93
N VAL A 77 1.94 3.67 3.40
CA VAL A 77 3.25 3.30 2.86
C VAL A 77 3.19 3.18 1.35
N GLU A 78 4.17 3.76 0.67
CA GLU A 78 4.43 3.51 -0.75
C GLU A 78 5.15 2.16 -0.89
N VAL A 79 4.68 1.33 -1.81
CA VAL A 79 5.29 0.04 -2.13
C VAL A 79 5.72 0.05 -3.59
N ARG A 80 6.98 -0.22 -3.84
CA ARG A 80 7.56 -0.37 -5.18
C ARG A 80 7.74 -1.84 -5.47
N TRP A 81 6.79 -2.39 -6.19
CA TRP A 81 6.75 -3.81 -6.48
C TRP A 81 7.39 -4.10 -7.83
N LEU A 82 8.54 -4.77 -7.80
CA LEU A 82 9.25 -5.22 -8.99
C LEU A 82 8.68 -6.57 -9.42
N VAL A 83 7.74 -6.52 -10.34
CA VAL A 83 7.03 -7.67 -10.89
C VAL A 83 6.62 -7.34 -12.33
N ASP A 84 6.43 -8.37 -13.15
CA ASP A 84 5.91 -8.21 -14.51
C ASP A 84 4.64 -7.34 -14.49
N LYS A 85 4.59 -6.32 -15.33
CA LYS A 85 3.46 -5.38 -15.43
C LYS A 85 2.12 -6.05 -15.73
N ASP A 86 2.16 -7.23 -16.35
CA ASP A 86 0.96 -8.03 -16.65
C ASP A 86 0.53 -8.91 -15.47
N HIS A 87 1.27 -8.85 -14.33
CA HIS A 87 0.90 -9.58 -13.12
C HIS A 87 -0.39 -9.02 -12.52
N PRO A 88 -1.35 -9.88 -12.15
CA PRO A 88 -2.60 -9.42 -11.57
C PRO A 88 -2.36 -8.72 -10.22
N VAL A 89 -2.84 -7.48 -10.12
CA VAL A 89 -2.82 -6.69 -8.88
C VAL A 89 -4.11 -6.99 -8.11
N PRO A 90 -4.04 -7.16 -6.77
CA PRO A 90 -5.24 -7.24 -5.97
C PRO A 90 -6.13 -6.01 -6.16
N PRO A 91 -7.47 -6.16 -6.12
CA PRO A 91 -8.37 -5.01 -6.24
C PRO A 91 -8.13 -3.98 -5.14
N VAL A 92 -8.33 -2.70 -5.46
CA VAL A 92 -8.33 -1.62 -4.46
C VAL A 92 -9.42 -1.90 -3.41
N GLY A 93 -9.11 -1.62 -2.14
CA GLY A 93 -9.95 -1.98 -1.00
C GLY A 93 -9.65 -3.37 -0.41
N THR A 94 -8.73 -4.12 -1.01
CA THR A 94 -8.34 -5.44 -0.52
C THR A 94 -7.36 -5.32 0.64
N LEU A 95 -7.54 -6.17 1.64
CA LEU A 95 -6.56 -6.37 2.70
C LEU A 95 -5.38 -7.17 2.17
N VAL A 96 -4.20 -6.58 2.22
CA VAL A 96 -2.96 -7.17 1.72
C VAL A 96 -1.90 -7.24 2.80
N THR A 97 -1.07 -8.28 2.69
CA THR A 97 0.21 -8.34 3.40
C THR A 97 1.30 -8.09 2.37
N VAL A 98 2.18 -7.16 2.68
CA VAL A 98 3.30 -6.78 1.83
C VAL A 98 4.60 -7.10 2.52
N GLU A 99 5.48 -7.80 1.82
CA GLU A 99 6.85 -8.06 2.24
C GLU A 99 7.80 -7.23 1.38
N GLY A 100 8.72 -6.51 2.01
CA GLY A 100 9.68 -5.69 1.29
C GLY A 100 10.80 -5.15 2.16
N GLU A 101 11.87 -4.71 1.50
CA GLU A 101 12.98 -4.01 2.16
C GLU A 101 12.61 -2.53 2.34
N VAL A 102 12.77 -2.02 3.55
CA VAL A 102 12.58 -0.61 3.85
C VAL A 102 13.68 0.22 3.19
N SER A 103 13.30 1.02 2.23
CA SER A 103 14.21 1.89 1.47
C SER A 103 13.90 3.35 1.75
N GLU A 104 14.95 4.16 1.82
CA GLU A 104 14.83 5.61 2.03
C GLU A 104 15.68 6.38 1.03
N TRP A 105 15.12 7.46 0.49
CA TRP A 105 15.84 8.43 -0.33
C TRP A 105 15.22 9.82 -0.21
N ASN A 106 16.02 10.80 0.11
CA ASN A 106 15.60 12.20 0.29
C ASN A 106 14.44 12.38 1.29
N GLY A 107 14.43 11.60 2.38
CA GLY A 107 13.39 11.66 3.39
C GLY A 107 12.06 10.99 3.01
N ARG A 108 11.99 10.34 1.84
CA ARG A 108 10.85 9.49 1.48
C ARG A 108 11.18 8.04 1.79
N ILE A 109 10.26 7.37 2.46
CA ILE A 109 10.39 5.96 2.82
C ILE A 109 9.39 5.16 1.98
N TRP A 110 9.82 4.00 1.48
CA TRP A 110 8.96 3.05 0.78
C TRP A 110 9.41 1.62 1.04
N LEU A 111 8.56 0.67 0.76
CA LEU A 111 8.91 -0.75 0.71
C LEU A 111 9.31 -1.15 -0.70
N ALA A 112 10.51 -1.66 -0.86
CA ALA A 112 10.98 -2.28 -2.09
C ALA A 112 10.64 -3.77 -2.06
N SER A 113 9.62 -4.17 -2.80
CA SER A 113 9.09 -5.53 -2.86
C SER A 113 9.49 -6.22 -4.16
N ASN A 114 9.88 -7.47 -4.10
CA ASN A 114 10.35 -8.23 -5.27
C ASN A 114 9.62 -9.56 -5.43
N GLY A 115 9.23 -9.85 -6.66
CA GLY A 115 8.67 -11.15 -7.05
C GLY A 115 7.19 -11.34 -6.72
N TYR A 116 6.66 -12.45 -7.19
CA TYR A 116 5.22 -12.74 -7.20
C TYR A 116 4.60 -12.98 -5.82
N GLY A 117 5.41 -13.40 -4.84
CA GLY A 117 4.93 -13.70 -3.48
C GLY A 117 5.02 -12.53 -2.49
N ALA A 118 5.60 -11.40 -2.90
CA ALA A 118 5.85 -10.27 -2.01
C ALA A 118 4.56 -9.56 -1.56
N ILE A 119 3.51 -9.62 -2.38
CA ILE A 119 2.20 -9.06 -2.05
C ILE A 119 1.17 -10.17 -2.09
N GLN A 120 0.54 -10.39 -0.96
CA GLN A 120 -0.46 -11.42 -0.79
C GLN A 120 -1.75 -10.82 -0.28
N CYS A 121 -2.86 -11.14 -0.93
CA CYS A 121 -4.14 -10.77 -0.37
C CYS A 121 -4.55 -11.72 0.76
N LYS A 122 -5.06 -11.17 1.83
CA LYS A 122 -5.62 -11.97 2.91
C LYS A 122 -6.93 -12.60 2.44
N GLN A 123 -7.02 -13.91 2.56
CA GLN A 123 -8.22 -14.64 2.13
C GLN A 123 -9.35 -14.43 3.12
N GLY A 124 -10.54 -14.09 2.61
CA GLY A 124 -11.75 -14.05 3.41
C GLY A 124 -12.15 -15.44 3.91
N GLY A 125 -12.69 -15.53 5.12
CA GLY A 125 -13.08 -16.80 5.73
C GLY A 125 -14.09 -17.56 4.86
N GLY A 126 -13.65 -18.66 4.24
CA GLY A 126 -14.47 -19.58 3.48
C GLY A 126 -14.49 -19.42 1.95
N GLY A 127 -13.72 -18.52 1.38
CA GLY A 127 -13.63 -18.30 -0.08
C GLY A 127 -12.21 -18.28 -0.64
N THR A 128 -12.09 -18.48 -1.95
CA THR A 128 -10.83 -18.34 -2.70
C THR A 128 -10.53 -16.89 -3.11
N GLY A 129 -11.31 -15.92 -2.63
CA GLY A 129 -11.16 -14.50 -2.97
C GLY A 129 -10.41 -13.71 -1.89
N CYS A 130 -9.85 -12.58 -2.31
CA CYS A 130 -9.24 -11.62 -1.41
C CYS A 130 -10.27 -11.02 -0.45
N MET A 131 -9.89 -10.79 0.80
CA MET A 131 -10.74 -10.13 1.78
C MET A 131 -10.80 -8.64 1.47
N ASN A 132 -11.96 -8.14 1.08
CA ASN A 132 -12.20 -6.71 0.95
C ASN A 132 -12.66 -6.15 2.29
N ILE A 133 -12.18 -4.96 2.63
CA ILE A 133 -12.77 -4.20 3.71
C ILE A 133 -14.07 -3.60 3.18
N GLU A 134 -15.18 -3.98 3.80
CA GLU A 134 -16.47 -3.36 3.50
C GLU A 134 -16.48 -1.96 4.14
N TYR A 135 -16.29 -0.95 3.30
CA TYR A 135 -16.57 0.41 3.70
C TYR A 135 -18.09 0.63 3.76
N GLN A 136 -18.54 1.36 4.76
CA GLN A 136 -19.92 1.82 4.75
C GLN A 136 -20.13 2.73 3.53
N SER A 137 -20.93 2.25 2.58
CA SER A 137 -21.31 3.05 1.40
C SER A 137 -22.38 4.05 1.79
N LEU A 138 -22.10 5.32 1.59
CA LEU A 138 -22.99 6.43 1.95
C LEU A 138 -23.34 7.24 0.71
N GLN A 139 -24.51 7.85 0.73
CA GLN A 139 -24.84 8.85 -0.26
C GLN A 139 -24.09 10.16 0.04
N LEU A 140 -23.68 10.87 -1.00
CA LEU A 140 -22.97 12.14 -0.85
C LEU A 140 -23.72 13.14 0.04
N VAL A 141 -25.04 13.19 -0.10
CA VAL A 141 -25.93 14.03 0.70
C VAL A 141 -25.82 13.74 2.22
N GLU A 142 -25.71 12.48 2.60
CA GLU A 142 -25.62 12.09 4.02
C GLU A 142 -24.31 12.61 4.65
N VAL A 143 -23.21 12.55 3.89
CA VAL A 143 -21.91 13.03 4.34
C VAL A 143 -21.89 14.56 4.37
N ALA A 144 -22.41 15.20 3.32
CA ALA A 144 -22.43 16.66 3.21
C ALA A 144 -23.33 17.33 4.26
N MET A 145 -24.44 16.71 4.63
CA MET A 145 -25.33 17.25 5.65
C MET A 145 -24.84 17.07 7.10
N ASN A 146 -24.06 16.03 7.37
CA ASN A 146 -23.57 15.73 8.71
C ASN A 146 -22.07 15.33 8.72
N PRO A 147 -21.17 16.17 8.26
CA PRO A 147 -19.76 15.80 8.10
C PRO A 147 -19.09 15.39 9.43
N SER A 148 -19.50 16.01 10.54
CA SER A 148 -18.96 15.72 11.88
C SER A 148 -19.23 14.29 12.37
N LYS A 149 -20.25 13.64 11.85
CA LYS A 149 -20.58 12.25 12.20
C LYS A 149 -19.54 11.27 11.66
N TRP A 150 -18.87 11.63 10.59
CA TRP A 150 -17.98 10.77 9.81
C TRP A 150 -16.50 11.11 10.01
N VAL A 151 -16.20 11.96 10.99
CA VAL A 151 -14.81 12.28 11.34
C VAL A 151 -14.10 11.03 11.86
N ASN A 152 -12.96 10.71 11.27
CA ASN A 152 -12.15 9.51 11.53
C ASN A 152 -12.80 8.18 11.11
N GLU A 153 -13.90 8.21 10.37
CA GLU A 153 -14.51 7.01 9.81
C GLU A 153 -14.05 6.79 8.37
N SER A 154 -13.76 5.53 8.02
CA SER A 154 -13.47 5.15 6.64
C SER A 154 -14.77 4.88 5.90
N ILE A 155 -15.15 5.80 5.02
CA ILE A 155 -16.40 5.73 4.27
C ILE A 155 -16.14 5.66 2.76
N ARG A 156 -17.08 5.09 2.02
CA ARG A 156 -17.13 5.13 0.56
C ARG A 156 -18.27 6.01 0.12
N VAL A 157 -17.95 6.99 -0.74
CA VAL A 157 -18.95 7.87 -1.34
C VAL A 157 -18.78 7.85 -2.85
N ASP A 158 -19.85 7.61 -3.57
CA ASP A 158 -19.87 7.66 -5.02
C ASP A 158 -20.46 9.00 -5.51
N GLY A 159 -19.87 9.59 -6.54
CA GLY A 159 -20.33 10.87 -7.10
C GLY A 159 -19.57 11.25 -8.37
N TYR A 160 -19.88 12.41 -8.92
CA TYR A 160 -19.23 12.95 -10.11
C TYR A 160 -18.11 13.91 -9.72
N LEU A 161 -16.94 13.67 -10.29
CA LEU A 161 -15.77 14.52 -10.04
C LEU A 161 -15.90 15.81 -10.87
N SER A 162 -15.82 16.95 -10.19
CA SER A 162 -15.72 18.26 -10.85
C SER A 162 -14.24 18.60 -11.02
N GLU A 163 -13.86 18.93 -12.24
CA GLU A 163 -12.48 19.30 -12.56
C GLU A 163 -12.09 20.64 -11.92
N SER A 164 -11.11 20.61 -11.05
CA SER A 164 -10.27 21.75 -10.74
C SER A 164 -8.88 21.24 -10.38
N MET A 165 -8.15 20.79 -11.38
CA MET A 165 -6.81 20.24 -11.16
C MET A 165 -5.76 21.23 -11.61
N ASN A 166 -4.93 21.68 -10.70
CA ASN A 166 -3.71 22.39 -11.03
C ASN A 166 -2.54 21.42 -10.96
N PRO A 167 -1.92 21.03 -12.11
CA PRO A 167 -0.86 20.04 -12.14
C PRO A 167 0.43 20.47 -11.42
N ASN A 168 0.51 21.72 -10.98
CA ASN A 168 1.71 22.29 -10.36
C ASN A 168 1.65 22.34 -8.83
N VAL A 169 0.62 21.79 -8.19
CA VAL A 169 0.49 21.79 -6.73
C VAL A 169 0.56 20.38 -6.16
N ALA A 170 1.16 20.26 -4.98
CA ALA A 170 1.29 18.99 -4.28
C ALA A 170 -0.06 18.44 -3.74
N TYR A 171 -1.09 19.30 -3.71
CA TYR A 171 -2.42 18.96 -3.20
C TYR A 171 -3.46 19.29 -4.26
N HIS A 172 -4.33 18.34 -4.53
CA HIS A 172 -5.46 18.55 -5.42
C HIS A 172 -6.74 18.66 -4.60
N SER A 173 -7.45 19.76 -4.77
CA SER A 173 -8.79 19.90 -4.22
C SER A 173 -9.78 19.44 -5.26
N LEU A 174 -10.50 18.38 -4.96
CA LEU A 174 -11.54 17.84 -5.80
C LEU A 174 -12.90 18.12 -5.18
N SER A 175 -13.88 18.36 -6.03
CA SER A 175 -15.26 18.45 -5.61
C SER A 175 -16.02 17.24 -6.13
N LEU A 176 -16.58 16.47 -5.23
CA LEU A 176 -17.48 15.38 -5.58
C LEU A 176 -18.92 15.94 -5.59
N MET A 177 -19.64 15.71 -6.68
CA MET A 177 -21.00 16.19 -6.89
C MET A 177 -21.98 15.04 -7.04
N ASP A 178 -23.19 15.20 -6.56
CA ASP A 178 -24.28 14.25 -6.73
C ASP A 178 -24.95 14.33 -8.11
N ASN A 179 -24.75 15.45 -8.82
CA ASN A 179 -25.30 15.67 -10.16
C ASN A 179 -24.26 16.25 -11.12
N PRO A 180 -24.07 15.66 -12.32
CA PRO A 180 -23.12 16.15 -13.33
C PRO A 180 -23.60 17.40 -14.07
N ALA A 181 -24.84 17.85 -13.89
CA ALA A 181 -25.36 19.04 -14.56
C ALA A 181 -24.69 20.29 -13.99
N TYR A 182 -23.89 20.95 -14.80
CA TYR A 182 -23.15 22.16 -14.47
C TYR A 182 -24.02 23.18 -13.72
N GLY A 183 -23.61 23.53 -12.51
CA GLY A 183 -24.17 24.61 -11.73
C GLY A 183 -25.40 24.26 -10.88
N ASN A 184 -25.88 23.03 -10.90
CA ASN A 184 -27.04 22.57 -10.14
C ASN A 184 -26.72 21.37 -9.24
N ALA A 185 -25.48 21.26 -8.77
CA ALA A 185 -25.16 20.26 -7.75
C ALA A 185 -25.84 20.66 -6.45
N ASP A 186 -26.78 19.84 -5.98
CA ASP A 186 -27.49 20.08 -4.72
C ASP A 186 -26.54 19.88 -3.52
N HIS A 187 -25.53 19.02 -3.69
CA HIS A 187 -24.56 18.70 -2.64
C HIS A 187 -23.15 18.64 -3.22
N LEU A 188 -22.21 19.19 -2.47
CA LEU A 188 -20.79 19.21 -2.78
C LEU A 188 -19.99 18.70 -1.60
N LEU A 189 -19.07 17.80 -1.85
CA LEU A 189 -18.04 17.36 -0.90
C LEU A 189 -16.69 17.81 -1.43
N TYR A 190 -16.01 18.68 -0.68
CA TYR A 190 -14.63 19.03 -0.99
C TYR A 190 -13.70 18.00 -0.42
N MET A 191 -12.85 17.45 -1.29
CA MET A 191 -11.82 16.50 -0.91
C MET A 191 -10.45 17.09 -1.19
N GLN A 192 -9.52 16.86 -0.31
CA GLN A 192 -8.12 17.14 -0.54
C GLN A 192 -7.42 15.81 -0.79
N ILE A 193 -6.80 15.67 -1.96
CA ILE A 193 -6.05 14.48 -2.33
C ILE A 193 -4.59 14.86 -2.44
N GLU A 194 -3.74 14.13 -1.73
CA GLU A 194 -2.31 14.24 -1.86
C GLU A 194 -1.83 13.27 -2.94
N GLY A 195 -1.06 13.75 -3.91
CA GLY A 195 -0.50 12.93 -4.98
C GLY A 195 -0.78 13.45 -6.39
N ARG A 196 -0.49 12.62 -7.39
CA ARG A 196 -0.75 12.96 -8.79
C ARG A 196 -2.24 12.86 -9.12
N PRO A 197 -2.74 13.77 -10.01
CA PRO A 197 -4.07 13.61 -10.55
C PRO A 197 -4.22 12.24 -11.24
N LEU A 198 -5.39 11.66 -11.09
CA LEU A 198 -5.79 10.51 -11.90
C LEU A 198 -5.97 11.03 -13.34
N ASP A 199 -5.23 10.47 -14.28
CA ASP A 199 -5.40 10.71 -15.71
C ASP A 199 -6.72 10.13 -16.20
#